data_847d71c71ccaf2ee4b25325f543d73b8
#
_entry.id   847d71c71ccaf2ee4b25325f543d73b8
#
_cell.length_a   1.000
_cell.length_b   1.000
_cell.length_c   1.000
_cell.angle_alpha   90.00
_cell.angle_beta   90.00
_cell.angle_gamma   90.00
#
_symmetry.space_group_name_H-M   'P 1'
#
loop_
_entity.id
_entity.type
_entity.pdbx_description
1 polymer ?
#
loop_
_entity_poly.entity_id
_entity_poly.type
_entity_poly.pdbx_seq_one_letter_code
_entity_poly.pdbx_strand_id
1 'polypeptide(L)'
;YYVNMPLNLDNVSTQINSMSVSPRSQHDLRLTLIEKTLESLSTLGLNNAHAPTTNPFEYQALAVDGSHIDVDRHMPVRCALINLSRIVLRYGETPFAVLDSHPDLYANPEELYIRNPDGEEKLPLQGPLLSLVRTVQEASHLAQIAEDNSTDLPTLALIDGSLILWGPELSTYPKYIRKHLLEDGILDALARIQTL
;
A
#
# COMPACT_ATOMS: atom_id res chain seq x y z
N TYR A 1 12.53 -28.25 26.85
CA TYR A 1 13.89 -28.56 26.37
C TYR A 1 14.19 -27.57 25.25
N TYR A 2 14.95 -26.47 25.56
CA TYR A 2 15.52 -25.60 24.54
C TYR A 2 16.75 -26.32 23.99
N VAL A 3 16.69 -26.81 22.75
CA VAL A 3 17.86 -27.25 22.02
C VAL A 3 18.61 -26.02 21.59
N ASN A 4 19.65 -25.68 22.32
CA ASN A 4 20.59 -24.63 21.93
C ASN A 4 21.38 -25.16 20.72
N MET A 5 20.91 -24.88 19.50
CA MET A 5 21.70 -25.16 18.29
C MET A 5 22.73 -24.03 18.15
N PRO A 6 24.01 -24.28 18.33
CA PRO A 6 25.01 -23.26 18.14
C PRO A 6 25.02 -22.83 16.67
N LEU A 7 25.03 -21.51 16.47
CA LEU A 7 25.17 -20.92 15.13
C LEU A 7 26.51 -21.39 14.52
N ASN A 8 26.43 -22.07 13.38
CA ASN A 8 27.65 -22.49 12.69
C ASN A 8 28.27 -21.28 11.96
N LEU A 9 29.15 -20.57 12.64
CA LEU A 9 29.81 -19.37 12.16
C LEU A 9 30.63 -19.60 10.89
N ASP A 10 31.22 -20.79 10.72
CA ASP A 10 32.00 -21.12 9.52
C ASP A 10 31.10 -21.23 8.30
N ASN A 11 29.90 -21.79 8.46
CA ASN A 11 28.92 -21.87 7.38
C ASN A 11 28.37 -20.48 7.01
N VAL A 12 28.10 -19.65 8.01
CA VAL A 12 27.66 -18.26 7.79
C VAL A 12 28.77 -17.46 7.09
N SER A 13 30.01 -17.59 7.54
CA SER A 13 31.16 -16.92 6.94
C SER A 13 31.39 -17.35 5.47
N THR A 14 31.24 -18.66 5.19
CA THR A 14 31.33 -19.19 3.83
C THR A 14 30.21 -18.65 2.94
N GLN A 15 29.00 -18.55 3.45
CA GLN A 15 27.86 -17.97 2.71
C GLN A 15 28.08 -16.47 2.44
N ILE A 16 28.53 -15.70 3.43
CA ILE A 16 28.87 -14.28 3.25
C ILE A 16 29.95 -14.09 2.20
N ASN A 17 31.01 -14.90 2.23
CA ASN A 17 32.08 -14.85 1.25
C ASN A 17 31.58 -15.22 -0.17
N SER A 18 30.71 -16.23 -0.30
CA SER A 18 30.11 -16.54 -1.60
C SER A 18 29.18 -15.43 -2.12
N MET A 19 28.47 -14.74 -1.24
CA MET A 19 27.68 -13.57 -1.59
C MET A 19 28.55 -12.37 -1.99
N SER A 20 29.75 -12.22 -1.42
CA SER A 20 30.67 -11.12 -1.75
C SER A 20 31.35 -11.24 -3.12
N VAL A 21 31.44 -12.45 -3.66
CA VAL A 21 31.97 -12.71 -5.02
C VAL A 21 30.93 -12.40 -6.12
N SER A 22 29.64 -12.47 -5.77
CA SER A 22 28.52 -12.23 -6.70
C SER A 22 28.13 -10.75 -6.95
N PRO A 23 28.44 -9.76 -6.06
CA PRO A 23 27.91 -8.39 -6.23
C PRO A 23 28.38 -7.68 -7.49
N ARG A 24 29.63 -7.93 -7.94
CA ARG A 24 30.14 -7.28 -9.16
C ARG A 24 29.44 -7.80 -10.41
N SER A 25 29.26 -9.09 -10.55
CA SER A 25 28.54 -9.67 -11.69
C SER A 25 27.05 -9.31 -11.71
N GLN A 26 26.43 -9.18 -10.53
CA GLN A 26 25.03 -8.69 -10.43
C GLN A 26 24.94 -7.21 -10.73
N HIS A 27 25.92 -6.41 -10.31
CA HIS A 27 25.98 -5.00 -10.64
C HIS A 27 26.14 -4.77 -12.15
N ASP A 28 27.07 -5.49 -12.78
CA ASP A 28 27.30 -5.41 -14.22
C ASP A 28 26.09 -5.89 -15.04
N LEU A 29 25.44 -6.96 -14.60
CA LEU A 29 24.17 -7.43 -15.19
C LEU A 29 23.06 -6.38 -15.07
N ARG A 30 22.99 -5.71 -13.91
CA ARG A 30 21.99 -4.65 -13.67
C ARG A 30 22.27 -3.42 -14.54
N LEU A 31 23.52 -3.00 -14.69
CA LEU A 31 23.88 -1.92 -15.60
C LEU A 31 23.54 -2.25 -17.06
N THR A 32 23.88 -3.46 -17.51
CA THR A 32 23.54 -3.92 -18.87
C THR A 32 22.01 -3.97 -19.09
N LEU A 33 21.25 -4.36 -18.08
CA LEU A 33 19.77 -4.35 -18.16
C LEU A 33 19.23 -2.93 -18.24
N ILE A 34 19.78 -2.00 -17.44
CA ILE A 34 19.40 -0.58 -17.47
C ILE A 34 19.71 0.01 -18.85
N GLU A 35 20.90 -0.22 -19.41
CA GLU A 35 21.27 0.26 -20.74
C GLU A 35 20.32 -0.25 -21.83
N LYS A 36 20.03 -1.56 -21.86
CA LYS A 36 19.06 -2.13 -22.80
C LYS A 36 17.65 -1.58 -22.63
N THR A 37 17.23 -1.34 -21.38
CA THR A 37 15.92 -0.76 -21.09
C THR A 37 15.85 0.68 -21.58
N LEU A 38 16.88 1.49 -21.35
CA LEU A 38 16.98 2.88 -21.83
C LEU A 38 16.99 2.93 -23.36
N GLU A 39 17.69 2.03 -24.01
CA GLU A 39 17.72 1.92 -25.47
C GLU A 39 16.32 1.57 -26.02
N SER A 40 15.64 0.63 -25.39
CA SER A 40 14.24 0.27 -25.74
C SER A 40 13.28 1.43 -25.52
N LEU A 41 13.39 2.16 -24.39
CA LEU A 41 12.58 3.34 -24.11
C LEU A 41 12.85 4.47 -25.10
N SER A 42 14.12 4.63 -25.52
CA SER A 42 14.51 5.58 -26.55
C SER A 42 13.83 5.27 -27.89
N THR A 43 13.86 3.99 -28.28
CA THR A 43 13.22 3.51 -29.52
C THR A 43 11.71 3.76 -29.52
N LEU A 44 11.07 3.69 -28.34
CA LEU A 44 9.66 3.99 -28.15
C LEU A 44 9.35 5.48 -27.96
N GLY A 45 10.38 6.34 -27.96
CA GLY A 45 10.22 7.78 -27.70
C GLY A 45 9.84 8.13 -26.27
N LEU A 46 9.95 7.19 -25.32
CA LEU A 46 9.54 7.35 -23.93
C LEU A 46 10.61 7.98 -23.02
N ASN A 47 11.83 8.19 -23.54
CA ASN A 47 12.91 8.85 -22.82
C ASN A 47 13.08 10.34 -23.16
N ASN A 48 12.12 10.91 -23.88
CA ASN A 48 12.15 12.34 -24.19
C ASN A 48 11.98 13.15 -22.90
N ALA A 49 12.94 14.03 -22.64
CA ALA A 49 12.81 15.01 -21.57
C ALA A 49 11.74 16.04 -21.98
N HIS A 50 10.70 16.13 -21.20
CA HIS A 50 9.69 17.20 -21.34
C HIS A 50 9.98 18.27 -20.29
N ALA A 51 9.95 19.52 -20.71
CA ALA A 51 9.99 20.60 -19.74
C ALA A 51 8.77 20.47 -18.83
N PRO A 52 8.93 20.57 -17.51
CA PRO A 52 7.79 20.56 -16.62
C PRO A 52 6.87 21.74 -16.97
N THR A 53 5.57 21.48 -17.02
CA THR A 53 4.58 22.55 -17.11
C THR A 53 4.66 23.42 -15.86
N THR A 54 4.39 24.70 -15.99
CA THR A 54 4.29 25.59 -14.82
C THR A 54 3.17 25.09 -13.91
N ASN A 55 3.51 24.77 -12.67
CA ASN A 55 2.50 24.40 -11.70
C ASN A 55 1.61 25.61 -11.39
N PRO A 56 0.31 25.41 -11.13
CA PRO A 56 -0.53 26.48 -10.59
C PRO A 56 0.09 26.97 -9.28
N PHE A 57 -0.01 28.28 -9.04
CA PHE A 57 0.50 28.87 -7.80
C PHE A 57 -0.29 28.37 -6.58
N GLU A 58 -1.59 28.18 -6.75
CA GLU A 58 -2.48 27.64 -5.74
C GLU A 58 -2.95 26.24 -6.12
N TYR A 59 -2.74 25.28 -5.22
CA TYR A 59 -3.19 23.89 -5.37
C TYR A 59 -3.27 23.21 -4.03
N GLN A 60 -3.95 22.08 -4.01
CA GLN A 60 -4.08 21.21 -2.84
C GLN A 60 -3.49 19.84 -3.15
N ALA A 61 -2.83 19.24 -2.16
CA ALA A 61 -2.40 17.84 -2.21
C ALA A 61 -2.97 17.10 -1.00
N LEU A 62 -3.61 15.98 -1.29
CA LEU A 62 -4.20 15.07 -0.32
C LEU A 62 -3.46 13.74 -0.42
N ALA A 63 -3.12 13.14 0.71
CA ALA A 63 -2.47 11.83 0.71
C ALA A 63 -2.92 10.99 1.90
N VAL A 64 -2.93 9.68 1.71
CA VAL A 64 -3.15 8.69 2.76
C VAL A 64 -2.10 7.61 2.64
N ASP A 65 -1.58 7.18 3.77
CA ASP A 65 -0.70 6.03 3.90
C ASP A 65 -1.11 5.22 5.13
N GLY A 66 -1.08 3.91 5.02
CA GLY A 66 -1.51 2.99 6.06
C GLY A 66 -0.43 1.99 6.47
N SER A 67 -0.42 1.68 7.74
CA SER A 67 0.35 0.58 8.29
C SER A 67 -0.55 -0.38 9.06
N HIS A 68 -0.13 -1.62 9.25
CA HIS A 68 -0.88 -2.57 10.06
C HIS A 68 0.05 -3.45 10.89
N ILE A 69 -0.49 -3.94 11.99
CA ILE A 69 0.13 -4.94 12.85
C ILE A 69 -0.86 -6.10 13.00
N ASP A 70 -0.41 -7.30 12.66
CA ASP A 70 -1.14 -8.54 12.91
C ASP A 70 -0.50 -9.17 14.17
N VAL A 71 -1.22 -9.16 15.27
CA VAL A 71 -0.70 -9.74 16.53
C VAL A 71 -0.79 -11.26 16.44
N ASP A 72 0.35 -11.90 16.67
CA ASP A 72 0.55 -13.34 16.49
C ASP A 72 -0.58 -14.17 17.12
N ARG A 73 -1.07 -15.12 16.34
CA ARG A 73 -2.07 -16.12 16.73
C ARG A 73 -1.67 -16.98 17.96
N HIS A 74 -0.40 -16.95 18.35
CA HIS A 74 0.12 -17.65 19.53
C HIS A 74 -0.04 -16.83 20.82
N MET A 75 -0.45 -15.57 20.71
CA MET A 75 -0.77 -14.77 21.89
C MET A 75 -2.18 -15.13 22.42
N PRO A 76 -2.38 -15.03 23.74
CA PRO A 76 -3.67 -15.40 24.37
C PRO A 76 -4.85 -14.53 23.91
N VAL A 77 -4.56 -13.36 23.40
CA VAL A 77 -5.55 -12.44 22.81
C VAL A 77 -5.14 -12.10 21.39
N ARG A 78 -6.03 -12.40 20.45
CA ARG A 78 -5.85 -12.02 19.05
C ARG A 78 -6.35 -10.61 18.85
N CYS A 79 -5.56 -9.79 18.19
CA CYS A 79 -5.98 -8.47 17.72
C CYS A 79 -5.19 -8.08 16.46
N ALA A 80 -5.70 -7.11 15.73
CA ALA A 80 -5.02 -6.46 14.63
C ALA A 80 -5.14 -4.95 14.79
N LEU A 81 -4.15 -4.20 14.33
CA LEU A 81 -4.18 -2.76 14.31
C LEU A 81 -3.97 -2.30 12.88
N ILE A 82 -4.83 -1.40 12.39
CA ILE A 82 -4.59 -0.63 11.17
C ILE A 82 -4.45 0.83 11.61
N ASN A 83 -3.39 1.48 11.17
CA ASN A 83 -3.19 2.91 11.39
C ASN A 83 -3.15 3.62 10.05
N LEU A 84 -4.06 4.57 9.84
CA LEU A 84 -4.12 5.39 8.63
C LEU A 84 -3.63 6.80 8.96
N SER A 85 -2.61 7.23 8.24
CA SER A 85 -2.11 8.60 8.29
C SER A 85 -2.75 9.39 7.16
N ARG A 86 -3.19 10.61 7.44
CA ARG A 86 -3.71 11.52 6.43
C ARG A 86 -2.88 12.81 6.37
N ILE A 87 -2.76 13.31 5.17
CA ILE A 87 -2.04 14.55 4.86
C ILE A 87 -2.93 15.42 4.00
N VAL A 88 -3.14 16.67 4.41
CA VAL A 88 -3.78 17.71 3.64
C VAL A 88 -2.83 18.89 3.56
N LEU A 89 -2.36 19.21 2.37
CA LEU A 89 -1.46 20.34 2.13
C LEU A 89 -2.13 21.31 1.15
N ARG A 90 -2.14 22.58 1.48
CA ARG A 90 -2.54 23.64 0.56
C ARG A 90 -1.37 24.57 0.33
N TYR A 91 -1.11 24.84 -0.94
CA TYR A 91 -0.09 25.77 -1.40
C TYR A 91 -0.78 27.00 -1.99
N GLY A 92 -0.17 28.20 -1.83
CA GLY A 92 -0.68 29.43 -2.36
C GLY A 92 -0.64 30.60 -1.35
N GLU A 93 -1.57 31.53 -1.49
CA GLU A 93 -1.61 32.73 -0.62
C GLU A 93 -1.95 32.41 0.83
N THR A 94 -2.75 31.37 1.07
CA THR A 94 -3.16 30.91 2.41
C THR A 94 -2.74 29.47 2.62
N PRO A 95 -1.43 29.19 2.77
CA PRO A 95 -0.94 27.84 2.92
C PRO A 95 -1.34 27.25 4.27
N PHE A 96 -1.67 25.96 4.28
CA PHE A 96 -1.83 25.20 5.51
C PHE A 96 -1.43 23.73 5.32
N ALA A 97 -1.17 23.06 6.43
CA ALA A 97 -0.85 21.64 6.47
C ALA A 97 -1.57 20.98 7.64
N VAL A 98 -2.20 19.84 7.39
CA VAL A 98 -2.73 18.93 8.42
C VAL A 98 -2.05 17.58 8.21
N LEU A 99 -1.46 17.06 9.26
CA LEU A 99 -0.85 15.73 9.30
C LEU A 99 -1.32 15.06 10.59
N ASP A 100 -2.09 14.00 10.46
CA ASP A 100 -2.57 13.24 11.62
C ASP A 100 -2.63 11.73 11.30
N SER A 101 -2.96 10.93 12.29
CA SER A 101 -3.12 9.50 12.13
C SER A 101 -4.29 8.98 12.96
N HIS A 102 -4.94 7.93 12.44
CA HIS A 102 -6.13 7.31 13.01
C HIS A 102 -5.88 5.80 13.16
N PRO A 103 -5.51 5.36 14.37
CA PRO A 103 -5.34 3.93 14.63
C PRO A 103 -6.69 3.28 14.96
N ASP A 104 -6.99 2.18 14.26
CA ASP A 104 -8.15 1.32 14.48
C ASP A 104 -7.70 -0.03 15.03
N LEU A 105 -8.10 -0.34 16.26
CA LEU A 105 -7.80 -1.60 16.91
C LEU A 105 -8.97 -2.58 16.77
N TYR A 106 -8.73 -3.65 16.03
CA TYR A 106 -9.61 -4.80 15.88
C TYR A 106 -9.33 -5.81 16.98
N ALA A 107 -10.13 -5.82 18.03
CA ALA A 107 -9.95 -6.71 19.18
C ALA A 107 -11.23 -7.49 19.52
N ASN A 108 -12.39 -7.01 19.09
CA ASN A 108 -13.64 -7.74 19.28
C ASN A 108 -13.72 -8.95 18.35
N PRO A 109 -14.22 -10.11 18.83
CA PRO A 109 -14.34 -11.30 17.99
C PRO A 109 -15.12 -11.09 16.69
N GLU A 110 -16.06 -10.15 16.66
CA GLU A 110 -16.84 -9.84 15.46
C GLU A 110 -16.02 -9.10 14.40
N GLU A 111 -15.12 -8.20 14.82
CA GLU A 111 -14.29 -7.37 13.95
C GLU A 111 -13.12 -8.13 13.36
N LEU A 112 -12.72 -9.24 13.98
CA LEU A 112 -11.62 -10.08 13.54
C LEU A 112 -11.96 -11.00 12.37
N TYR A 113 -13.17 -10.85 11.79
CA TYR A 113 -13.64 -11.62 10.65
C TYR A 113 -14.40 -10.76 9.66
N ILE A 114 -14.17 -10.98 8.38
CA ILE A 114 -15.07 -10.51 7.33
C ILE A 114 -16.15 -11.59 7.12
N ARG A 115 -17.41 -11.20 7.29
CA ARG A 115 -18.56 -12.10 7.22
C ARG A 115 -19.21 -12.06 5.85
N ASN A 116 -19.73 -13.20 5.42
CA ASN A 116 -20.63 -13.26 4.28
C ASN A 116 -21.99 -12.68 4.67
N PRO A 117 -22.47 -11.60 4.02
CA PRO A 117 -23.79 -11.04 4.32
C PRO A 117 -24.95 -12.01 4.12
N ASP A 118 -24.79 -12.97 3.19
CA ASP A 118 -25.83 -13.89 2.76
C ASP A 118 -25.70 -15.29 3.39
N GLY A 119 -24.80 -15.47 4.37
CA GLY A 119 -24.55 -16.79 4.95
C GLY A 119 -23.74 -16.77 6.26
N GLU A 120 -23.42 -17.95 6.76
CA GLU A 120 -22.66 -18.13 8.00
C GLU A 120 -21.13 -18.11 7.80
N GLU A 121 -20.67 -18.06 6.54
CA GLU A 121 -19.24 -18.06 6.22
C GLU A 121 -18.57 -16.79 6.72
N LYS A 122 -17.37 -16.96 7.26
CA LYS A 122 -16.50 -15.85 7.68
C LYS A 122 -15.05 -16.17 7.46
N LEU A 123 -14.27 -15.16 7.09
CA LEU A 123 -12.82 -15.27 6.95
C LEU A 123 -12.11 -14.42 7.99
N PRO A 124 -11.07 -14.96 8.63
CA PRO A 124 -10.32 -14.22 9.62
C PRO A 124 -9.52 -13.09 8.98
N LEU A 125 -9.60 -11.90 9.57
CA LEU A 125 -8.83 -10.72 9.21
C LEU A 125 -7.39 -10.88 9.69
N GLN A 126 -6.51 -11.42 8.82
CA GLN A 126 -5.11 -11.71 9.14
C GLN A 126 -4.26 -11.82 7.89
N GLY A 127 -2.94 -11.65 8.04
CA GLY A 127 -1.96 -11.83 6.98
C GLY A 127 -2.31 -11.06 5.71
N PRO A 128 -2.30 -11.70 4.52
CA PRO A 128 -2.59 -11.02 3.26
C PRO A 128 -3.96 -10.33 3.21
N LEU A 129 -4.99 -10.92 3.86
CA LEU A 129 -6.32 -10.30 3.90
C LEU A 129 -6.33 -8.99 4.69
N LEU A 130 -5.60 -8.93 5.80
CA LEU A 130 -5.44 -7.70 6.59
C LEU A 130 -4.74 -6.62 5.76
N SER A 131 -3.70 -6.99 5.00
CA SER A 131 -3.02 -6.07 4.09
C SER A 131 -3.95 -5.52 3.01
N LEU A 132 -4.79 -6.37 2.40
CA LEU A 132 -5.77 -5.94 1.40
C LEU A 132 -6.83 -5.00 1.99
N VAL A 133 -7.33 -5.31 3.20
CA VAL A 133 -8.28 -4.44 3.91
C VAL A 133 -7.66 -3.08 4.21
N ARG A 134 -6.40 -3.04 4.67
CA ARG A 134 -5.66 -1.79 4.85
C ARG A 134 -5.63 -0.96 3.56
N THR A 135 -5.28 -1.57 2.42
CA THR A 135 -5.24 -0.87 1.13
C THR A 135 -6.61 -0.33 0.71
N VAL A 136 -7.68 -1.07 0.96
CA VAL A 136 -9.06 -0.58 0.72
C VAL A 136 -9.39 0.59 1.62
N GLN A 137 -9.01 0.53 2.89
CA GLN A 137 -9.23 1.61 3.84
C GLN A 137 -8.44 2.86 3.48
N GLU A 138 -7.21 2.73 2.99
CA GLU A 138 -6.42 3.86 2.45
C GLU A 138 -7.18 4.59 1.34
N ALA A 139 -7.68 3.84 0.35
CA ALA A 139 -8.45 4.43 -0.75
C ALA A 139 -9.75 5.09 -0.28
N SER A 140 -10.51 4.42 0.60
CA SER A 140 -11.75 4.94 1.15
C SER A 140 -11.52 6.20 1.99
N HIS A 141 -10.43 6.23 2.76
CA HIS A 141 -10.04 7.38 3.56
C HIS A 141 -9.58 8.55 2.68
N LEU A 142 -8.86 8.25 1.58
CA LEU A 142 -8.49 9.28 0.59
C LEU A 142 -9.73 9.89 -0.05
N ALA A 143 -10.73 9.10 -0.41
CA ALA A 143 -12.00 9.59 -0.93
C ALA A 143 -12.70 10.51 0.11
N GLN A 144 -12.73 10.10 1.37
CA GLN A 144 -13.36 10.88 2.44
C GLN A 144 -12.65 12.23 2.64
N ILE A 145 -11.30 12.25 2.72
CA ILE A 145 -10.59 13.53 2.89
C ILE A 145 -10.71 14.43 1.65
N ALA A 146 -10.89 13.85 0.46
CA ALA A 146 -11.13 14.62 -0.75
C ALA A 146 -12.52 15.28 -0.73
N GLU A 147 -13.54 14.57 -0.29
CA GLU A 147 -14.88 15.12 -0.07
C GLU A 147 -14.88 16.23 1.00
N ASP A 148 -14.26 15.98 2.14
CA ASP A 148 -14.19 16.90 3.28
C ASP A 148 -13.40 18.19 2.95
N ASN A 149 -12.48 18.10 1.98
CA ASN A 149 -11.62 19.22 1.56
C ASN A 149 -11.89 19.64 0.11
N SER A 150 -13.10 19.42 -0.38
CA SER A 150 -13.50 19.86 -1.73
C SER A 150 -13.36 21.38 -1.87
N THR A 151 -12.75 21.82 -2.97
CA THR A 151 -12.43 23.24 -3.26
C THR A 151 -12.31 23.42 -4.77
N ASP A 152 -12.40 24.67 -5.24
CA ASP A 152 -12.18 25.04 -6.65
C ASP A 152 -10.69 24.98 -7.06
N LEU A 153 -9.78 24.71 -6.11
CA LEU A 153 -8.35 24.60 -6.41
C LEU A 153 -8.02 23.28 -7.11
N PRO A 154 -7.03 23.29 -8.02
CA PRO A 154 -6.48 22.06 -8.54
C PRO A 154 -6.04 21.14 -7.38
N THR A 155 -6.60 19.94 -7.30
CA THR A 155 -6.36 19.01 -6.20
C THR A 155 -5.67 17.76 -6.70
N LEU A 156 -4.61 17.36 -6.00
CA LEU A 156 -3.85 16.15 -6.23
C LEU A 156 -4.19 15.14 -5.12
N ALA A 157 -4.82 14.02 -5.48
CA ALA A 157 -5.05 12.91 -4.55
C ALA A 157 -3.97 11.84 -4.76
N LEU A 158 -3.21 11.53 -3.72
CA LEU A 158 -2.05 10.65 -3.77
C LEU A 158 -2.26 9.42 -2.89
N ILE A 159 -2.01 8.25 -3.45
CA ILE A 159 -1.98 6.97 -2.74
C ILE A 159 -0.73 6.22 -3.15
N ASP A 160 -0.07 5.56 -2.19
CA ASP A 160 1.07 4.69 -2.49
C ASP A 160 0.60 3.32 -2.97
N GLY A 161 1.32 2.77 -3.95
CA GLY A 161 1.05 1.46 -4.50
C GLY A 161 0.19 1.45 -5.76
N SER A 162 -0.36 0.28 -6.06
CA SER A 162 -1.16 0.06 -7.26
C SER A 162 -2.64 0.34 -7.03
N LEU A 163 -3.26 1.09 -7.94
CA LEU A 163 -4.72 1.24 -7.99
C LEU A 163 -5.43 -0.04 -8.42
N ILE A 164 -4.69 -1.03 -8.90
CA ILE A 164 -5.23 -2.35 -9.26
C ILE A 164 -4.74 -3.33 -8.22
N LEU A 165 -5.66 -4.00 -7.55
CA LEU A 165 -5.34 -5.10 -6.65
C LEU A 165 -4.86 -6.30 -7.49
N TRP A 166 -3.58 -6.25 -7.90
CA TRP A 166 -2.93 -7.34 -8.59
C TRP A 166 -2.68 -8.47 -7.60
N GLY A 167 -3.27 -9.61 -7.82
CA GLY A 167 -2.80 -10.76 -7.10
C GLY A 167 -3.58 -12.01 -7.46
N PRO A 168 -2.87 -13.11 -7.73
CA PRO A 168 -3.47 -14.43 -7.71
C PRO A 168 -4.19 -14.67 -6.38
N GLU A 169 -3.76 -14.00 -5.31
CA GLU A 169 -4.34 -14.05 -3.98
C GLU A 169 -5.80 -13.61 -3.96
N LEU A 170 -6.15 -12.49 -4.61
CA LEU A 170 -7.53 -12.02 -4.63
C LEU A 170 -8.48 -13.00 -5.30
N SER A 171 -8.03 -13.69 -6.35
CA SER A 171 -8.83 -14.68 -7.07
C SER A 171 -9.14 -15.94 -6.23
N THR A 172 -8.33 -16.19 -5.19
CA THR A 172 -8.51 -17.34 -4.29
C THR A 172 -9.56 -17.09 -3.21
N TYR A 173 -9.90 -15.83 -2.95
CA TYR A 173 -10.90 -15.48 -1.94
C TYR A 173 -12.32 -15.72 -2.44
N PRO A 174 -13.26 -16.04 -1.53
CA PRO A 174 -14.69 -16.17 -1.81
C PRO A 174 -15.27 -14.90 -2.48
N LYS A 175 -16.37 -15.08 -3.21
CA LYS A 175 -16.99 -13.97 -3.95
C LYS A 175 -17.36 -12.78 -3.07
N TYR A 176 -17.86 -13.00 -1.85
CA TYR A 176 -18.25 -11.93 -0.93
C TYR A 176 -17.06 -11.09 -0.47
N ILE A 177 -15.88 -11.71 -0.26
CA ILE A 177 -14.62 -10.99 0.05
C ILE A 177 -14.20 -10.14 -1.14
N ARG A 178 -14.21 -10.72 -2.35
CA ARG A 178 -13.83 -9.99 -3.56
C ARG A 178 -14.76 -8.81 -3.81
N LYS A 179 -16.05 -9.00 -3.62
CA LYS A 179 -17.03 -7.92 -3.73
C LYS A 179 -16.73 -6.81 -2.72
N HIS A 180 -16.55 -7.16 -1.46
CA HIS A 180 -16.22 -6.22 -0.38
C HIS A 180 -14.95 -5.41 -0.65
N LEU A 181 -13.88 -6.07 -1.14
CA LEU A 181 -12.61 -5.40 -1.39
C LEU A 181 -12.59 -4.58 -2.69
N LEU A 182 -13.19 -5.10 -3.77
CA LEU A 182 -13.15 -4.45 -5.08
C LEU A 182 -14.34 -3.50 -5.28
N GLU A 183 -15.57 -4.05 -5.30
CA GLU A 183 -16.75 -3.28 -5.71
C GLU A 183 -17.10 -2.24 -4.64
N ASP A 184 -17.30 -2.72 -3.40
CA ASP A 184 -17.72 -1.88 -2.27
C ASP A 184 -16.53 -1.12 -1.63
N GLY A 185 -15.30 -1.42 -2.04
CA GLY A 185 -14.06 -0.84 -1.54
C GLY A 185 -13.35 0.06 -2.54
N ILE A 186 -12.34 -0.45 -3.25
CA ILE A 186 -11.47 0.34 -4.13
C ILE A 186 -12.27 1.07 -5.22
N LEU A 187 -13.18 0.36 -5.91
CA LEU A 187 -13.92 0.97 -7.04
C LEU A 187 -14.88 2.05 -6.56
N ASP A 188 -15.55 1.84 -5.42
CA ASP A 188 -16.38 2.88 -4.80
C ASP A 188 -15.55 4.12 -4.44
N ALA A 189 -14.41 3.92 -3.76
CA ALA A 189 -13.53 5.02 -3.38
C ALA A 189 -13.02 5.82 -4.60
N LEU A 190 -12.61 5.13 -5.66
CA LEU A 190 -12.15 5.78 -6.90
C LEU A 190 -13.30 6.53 -7.60
N ALA A 191 -14.51 5.95 -7.62
CA ALA A 191 -15.68 6.61 -8.19
C ALA A 191 -16.02 7.90 -7.44
N ARG A 192 -15.97 7.89 -6.10
CA ARG A 192 -16.18 9.07 -5.26
C ARG A 192 -15.17 10.16 -5.55
N ILE A 193 -13.87 9.82 -5.64
CA ILE A 193 -12.81 10.80 -5.99
C ILE A 193 -13.04 11.37 -7.39
N GLN A 194 -13.48 10.56 -8.36
CA GLN A 194 -13.70 11.00 -9.73
C GLN A 194 -14.85 12.01 -9.87
N THR A 195 -15.79 12.03 -8.94
CA THR A 195 -16.97 12.91 -8.99
C THR A 195 -16.74 14.28 -8.36
N LEU A 196 -15.58 14.50 -7.76
CA LEU A 196 -15.16 15.76 -7.14
C LEU A 196 -14.47 16.67 -8.15
#